data_ea25c60bd9b5e0f545aff0e347677bae
#
_entry.id   ea25c60bd9b5e0f545aff0e347677bae
#
_cell.length_a   1.000
_cell.length_b   1.000
_cell.length_c   1.000
_cell.angle_alpha   90.00
_cell.angle_beta   90.00
_cell.angle_gamma   90.00
#
_symmetry.space_group_name_H-M   'P 1'
#
loop_
_entity.id
_entity.type
_entity.pdbx_description
1 polymer ?
#
loop_
_entity_poly.entity_id
_entity_poly.type
_entity_poly.pdbx_seq_one_letter_code
_entity_poly.pdbx_strand_id
1 'polypeptide(L)'
;MTLVSLFLQRYDPLQTVYLAGFWQDVPHDLMRLRPHERVNSIAWNLWHIARCEDAGVNCFVANGTQVLDEAPWPTRLNLSWRHNGSGMTLAEVDDLNARINLVALQAYMQAVQQRTRALLPTWHEEALQQAPNEQRLQQIMLDEGVAHSNAGGFVRNYLGWSRAKCLFTFALTHSWQHVGEMETLASLLGIEF
;
A
#
# COMPACT_ATOMS: atom_id res chain seq x y z
N MET A 1 -15.39 -20.15 -11.47
CA MET A 1 -14.91 -19.12 -10.51
C MET A 1 -14.02 -18.19 -11.31
N THR A 2 -14.33 -16.90 -11.33
CA THR A 2 -13.57 -15.89 -12.08
C THR A 2 -12.34 -15.43 -11.29
N LEU A 3 -11.36 -14.85 -11.98
CA LEU A 3 -10.17 -14.27 -11.33
C LEU A 3 -10.56 -13.21 -10.28
N VAL A 4 -11.55 -12.37 -10.60
CA VAL A 4 -12.07 -11.34 -9.70
C VAL A 4 -12.72 -11.96 -8.47
N SER A 5 -13.51 -13.04 -8.60
CA SER A 5 -14.12 -13.70 -7.45
C SER A 5 -13.08 -14.35 -6.53
N LEU A 6 -12.02 -14.94 -7.10
CA LEU A 6 -10.91 -15.49 -6.32
C LEU A 6 -10.14 -14.40 -5.59
N PHE A 7 -9.91 -13.27 -6.26
CA PHE A 7 -9.27 -12.10 -5.64
C PHE A 7 -10.08 -11.62 -4.42
N LEU A 8 -11.37 -11.37 -4.58
CA LEU A 8 -12.25 -10.87 -3.51
C LEU A 8 -12.30 -11.80 -2.31
N GLN A 9 -12.34 -13.12 -2.51
CA GLN A 9 -12.30 -14.10 -1.40
C GLN A 9 -11.07 -13.95 -0.50
N ARG A 10 -9.97 -13.43 -1.02
CA ARG A 10 -8.73 -13.20 -0.25
C ARG A 10 -8.58 -11.75 0.19
N TYR A 11 -9.07 -10.82 -0.62
CA TYR A 11 -8.96 -9.39 -0.36
C TYR A 11 -9.90 -8.93 0.75
N ASP A 12 -11.15 -9.41 0.77
CA ASP A 12 -12.12 -8.99 1.77
C ASP A 12 -11.72 -9.32 3.20
N PRO A 13 -11.33 -10.56 3.55
CA PRO A 13 -10.83 -10.86 4.89
C PRO A 13 -9.56 -10.06 5.25
N LEU A 14 -8.63 -9.86 4.31
CA LEU A 14 -7.45 -9.05 4.55
C LEU A 14 -7.83 -7.65 5.05
N GLN A 15 -8.81 -7.01 4.40
CA GLN A 15 -9.21 -5.64 4.72
C GLN A 15 -10.10 -5.55 5.97
N THR A 16 -11.07 -6.47 6.11
CA THR A 16 -12.14 -6.36 7.11
C THR A 16 -11.82 -7.06 8.43
N VAL A 17 -10.84 -7.96 8.44
CA VAL A 17 -10.41 -8.70 9.64
C VAL A 17 -8.98 -8.28 10.01
N TYR A 18 -8.01 -8.59 9.17
CA TYR A 18 -6.60 -8.44 9.55
C TYR A 18 -6.16 -6.98 9.64
N LEU A 19 -6.34 -6.18 8.58
CA LEU A 19 -5.96 -4.76 8.64
C LEU A 19 -6.88 -3.96 9.56
N ALA A 20 -8.17 -4.31 9.64
CA ALA A 20 -9.09 -3.69 10.59
C ALA A 20 -8.70 -3.98 12.05
N GLY A 21 -8.22 -5.18 12.36
CA GLY A 21 -7.76 -5.57 13.69
C GLY A 21 -6.66 -4.65 14.22
N PHE A 22 -5.66 -4.29 13.39
CA PHE A 22 -4.62 -3.35 13.82
C PHE A 22 -5.18 -1.99 14.26
N TRP A 23 -6.20 -1.48 13.56
CA TRP A 23 -6.84 -0.21 13.93
C TRP A 23 -7.69 -0.30 15.19
N GLN A 24 -8.21 -1.48 15.53
CA GLN A 24 -9.06 -1.71 16.69
C GLN A 24 -8.26 -2.04 17.94
N ASP A 25 -7.21 -2.86 17.79
CA ASP A 25 -6.55 -3.52 18.92
C ASP A 25 -5.20 -2.88 19.29
N VAL A 26 -4.57 -2.13 18.36
CA VAL A 26 -3.28 -1.48 18.62
C VAL A 26 -3.48 -0.01 19.00
N PRO A 27 -3.02 0.40 20.21
CA PRO A 27 -3.01 1.82 20.58
C PRO A 27 -2.19 2.68 19.61
N HIS A 28 -2.69 3.87 19.29
CA HIS A 28 -2.08 4.75 18.29
C HIS A 28 -0.65 5.18 18.60
N ASP A 29 -0.29 5.31 19.87
CA ASP A 29 1.08 5.61 20.31
C ASP A 29 2.01 4.42 20.04
N LEU A 30 1.55 3.19 20.29
CA LEU A 30 2.32 1.97 20.00
C LEU A 30 2.45 1.72 18.49
N MET A 31 1.47 2.09 17.68
CA MET A 31 1.59 1.99 16.21
C MET A 31 2.82 2.72 15.65
N ARG A 32 3.26 3.79 16.31
CA ARG A 32 4.37 4.65 15.88
C ARG A 32 5.73 4.12 16.30
N LEU A 33 5.77 3.19 17.25
CA LEU A 33 7.01 2.68 17.82
C LEU A 33 7.67 1.66 16.90
N ARG A 34 8.98 1.74 16.86
CA ARG A 34 9.85 0.69 16.30
C ARG A 34 10.51 -0.05 17.46
N PRO A 35 10.19 -1.33 17.71
CA PRO A 35 10.81 -2.07 18.80
C PRO A 35 12.31 -2.32 18.58
N HIS A 36 12.78 -2.13 17.36
CA HIS A 36 14.19 -2.21 16.98
C HIS A 36 14.51 -1.26 15.83
N GLU A 37 15.71 -0.71 15.77
CA GLU A 37 16.13 0.25 14.74
C GLU A 37 16.04 -0.27 13.29
N ARG A 38 16.11 -1.60 13.09
CA ARG A 38 16.10 -2.25 11.77
C ARG A 38 14.71 -2.67 11.29
N VAL A 39 13.66 -2.37 12.04
CA VAL A 39 12.29 -2.69 11.64
C VAL A 39 11.48 -1.42 11.46
N ASN A 40 10.47 -1.46 10.62
CA ASN A 40 9.51 -0.38 10.46
C ASN A 40 8.49 -0.41 11.62
N SER A 41 7.72 0.65 11.79
CA SER A 41 6.58 0.70 12.70
C SER A 41 5.33 0.10 12.04
N ILE A 42 4.30 -0.20 12.84
CA ILE A 42 2.97 -0.58 12.33
C ILE A 42 2.39 0.58 11.50
N ALA A 43 2.53 1.83 11.93
CA ALA A 43 2.06 3.00 11.18
C ALA A 43 2.72 3.12 9.80
N TRP A 44 4.02 2.88 9.72
CA TRP A 44 4.74 2.86 8.44
C TRP A 44 4.23 1.75 7.53
N ASN A 45 4.05 0.52 8.06
CA ASN A 45 3.55 -0.61 7.29
C ASN A 45 2.14 -0.35 6.73
N LEU A 46 1.22 0.18 7.54
CA LEU A 46 -0.13 0.55 7.10
C LEU A 46 -0.10 1.61 6.00
N TRP A 47 0.73 2.65 6.16
CA TRP A 47 0.91 3.67 5.13
C TRP A 47 1.52 3.08 3.85
N HIS A 48 2.54 2.26 3.97
CA HIS A 48 3.21 1.61 2.84
C HIS A 48 2.27 0.69 2.04
N ILE A 49 1.47 -0.14 2.74
CA ILE A 49 0.42 -0.95 2.11
C ILE A 49 -0.54 -0.08 1.30
N ALA A 50 -1.09 0.99 1.90
CA ALA A 50 -2.02 1.88 1.23
C ALA A 50 -1.40 2.55 0.00
N ARG A 51 -0.15 3.01 0.09
CA ARG A 51 0.57 3.63 -1.02
C ARG A 51 0.88 2.65 -2.15
N CYS A 52 1.26 1.42 -1.81
CA CYS A 52 1.54 0.39 -2.80
C CYS A 52 0.26 -0.06 -3.52
N GLU A 53 -0.84 -0.21 -2.80
CA GLU A 53 -2.12 -0.54 -3.43
C GLU A 53 -2.63 0.61 -4.30
N ASP A 54 -2.56 1.85 -3.83
CA ASP A 54 -3.00 3.03 -4.59
C ASP A 54 -2.24 3.16 -5.92
N ALA A 55 -0.91 3.12 -5.89
CA ALA A 55 -0.11 3.19 -7.10
C ALA A 55 -0.25 1.93 -7.98
N GLY A 56 -0.18 0.75 -7.36
CA GLY A 56 -0.18 -0.51 -8.09
C GLY A 56 -1.51 -0.81 -8.76
N VAL A 57 -2.62 -0.59 -8.08
CA VAL A 57 -3.96 -0.87 -8.63
C VAL A 57 -4.45 0.28 -9.50
N ASN A 58 -4.45 1.51 -8.99
CA ASN A 58 -5.05 2.64 -9.71
C ASN A 58 -4.22 3.06 -10.93
N CYS A 59 -2.88 3.03 -10.83
CA CYS A 59 -2.04 3.46 -11.95
C CYS A 59 -1.61 2.31 -12.85
N PHE A 60 -1.08 1.18 -12.31
CA PHE A 60 -0.54 0.11 -13.16
C PHE A 60 -1.65 -0.76 -13.75
N VAL A 61 -2.66 -1.14 -12.94
CA VAL A 61 -3.73 -1.99 -13.42
C VAL A 61 -4.79 -1.20 -14.18
N ALA A 62 -5.30 -0.12 -13.57
CA ALA A 62 -6.40 0.67 -14.14
C ALA A 62 -5.94 1.77 -15.11
N ASN A 63 -4.64 2.09 -15.17
CA ASN A 63 -4.10 3.21 -15.95
C ASN A 63 -4.77 4.57 -15.62
N GLY A 64 -5.17 4.74 -14.36
CA GLY A 64 -5.83 5.94 -13.83
C GLY A 64 -4.89 6.81 -13.00
N THR A 65 -5.50 7.61 -12.12
CA THR A 65 -4.83 8.48 -11.16
C THR A 65 -4.87 7.87 -9.76
N GLN A 66 -3.93 8.25 -8.91
CA GLN A 66 -3.91 7.82 -7.51
C GLN A 66 -5.04 8.51 -6.72
N VAL A 67 -5.61 7.81 -5.76
CA VAL A 67 -6.50 8.40 -4.75
C VAL A 67 -5.80 9.54 -4.01
N LEU A 68 -4.48 9.42 -3.80
CA LEU A 68 -3.65 10.46 -3.20
C LEU A 68 -3.84 11.85 -3.86
N ASP A 69 -4.13 11.89 -5.15
CA ASP A 69 -4.24 13.12 -5.95
C ASP A 69 -5.65 13.72 -5.99
N GLU A 70 -6.68 12.99 -5.54
CA GLU A 70 -8.09 13.39 -5.66
C GLU A 70 -8.61 14.27 -4.52
N ALA A 71 -7.87 14.33 -3.42
CA ALA A 71 -8.21 15.14 -2.26
C ALA A 71 -6.91 15.65 -1.61
N PRO A 72 -6.96 16.58 -0.65
CA PRO A 72 -5.74 17.06 0.01
C PRO A 72 -5.15 16.03 0.98
N TRP A 73 -5.00 14.78 0.52
CA TRP A 73 -4.47 13.68 1.33
C TRP A 73 -3.08 13.96 1.90
N PRO A 74 -2.11 14.52 1.13
CA PRO A 74 -0.81 14.86 1.70
C PRO A 74 -0.92 15.79 2.92
N THR A 75 -1.76 16.82 2.83
CA THR A 75 -2.03 17.74 3.94
C THR A 75 -2.73 17.05 5.11
N ARG A 76 -3.75 16.22 4.84
CA ARG A 76 -4.48 15.48 5.89
C ARG A 76 -3.61 14.45 6.59
N LEU A 77 -2.76 13.75 5.84
CA LEU A 77 -1.78 12.78 6.35
C LEU A 77 -0.64 13.45 7.12
N ASN A 78 -0.47 14.76 6.97
CA ASN A 78 0.69 15.52 7.43
C ASN A 78 2.02 15.00 6.86
N LEU A 79 1.99 14.54 5.60
CA LEU A 79 3.13 14.02 4.84
C LEU A 79 3.13 14.64 3.45
N SER A 80 4.28 15.06 2.97
CA SER A 80 4.45 15.62 1.62
C SER A 80 4.93 14.60 0.59
N TRP A 81 5.23 13.38 1.01
CA TRP A 81 5.81 12.36 0.15
C TRP A 81 4.78 11.69 -0.75
N ARG A 82 5.17 11.54 -2.02
CA ARG A 82 4.40 10.79 -3.01
C ARG A 82 4.83 9.33 -3.13
N HIS A 83 6.07 9.03 -2.73
CA HIS A 83 6.62 7.67 -2.83
C HIS A 83 5.93 6.71 -1.85
N ASN A 84 6.10 5.43 -2.13
CA ASN A 84 5.52 4.37 -1.32
C ASN A 84 6.34 3.97 -0.08
N GLY A 85 7.50 4.59 0.13
CA GLY A 85 8.37 4.32 1.28
C GLY A 85 9.49 3.31 1.05
N SER A 86 9.45 2.54 -0.05
CA SER A 86 10.57 1.66 -0.38
C SER A 86 11.85 2.47 -0.60
N GLY A 87 12.90 2.15 0.16
CA GLY A 87 14.18 2.87 0.08
C GLY A 87 14.32 4.06 1.01
N MET A 88 13.33 4.34 1.87
CA MET A 88 13.47 5.35 2.93
C MET A 88 14.65 5.07 3.84
N THR A 89 15.32 6.13 4.25
CA THR A 89 16.32 6.09 5.32
C THR A 89 15.64 5.93 6.68
N LEU A 90 16.37 5.50 7.69
CA LEU A 90 15.84 5.39 9.06
C LEU A 90 15.33 6.74 9.59
N ALA A 91 16.00 7.83 9.27
CA ALA A 91 15.58 9.18 9.67
C ALA A 91 14.23 9.59 9.04
N GLU A 92 14.00 9.22 7.77
CA GLU A 92 12.72 9.46 7.10
C GLU A 92 11.61 8.58 7.69
N VAL A 93 11.90 7.34 8.07
CA VAL A 93 10.94 6.48 8.79
C VAL A 93 10.57 7.09 10.14
N ASP A 94 11.54 7.61 10.88
CA ASP A 94 11.30 8.27 12.16
C ASP A 94 10.49 9.57 11.99
N ASP A 95 10.77 10.38 10.96
CA ASP A 95 9.99 11.57 10.65
C ASP A 95 8.54 11.21 10.26
N LEU A 96 8.33 10.15 9.47
CA LEU A 96 6.99 9.63 9.19
C LEU A 96 6.26 9.27 10.48
N ASN A 97 6.88 8.46 11.33
CA ASN A 97 6.29 7.99 12.58
C ASN A 97 5.91 9.16 13.51
N ALA A 98 6.73 10.20 13.57
CA ALA A 98 6.46 11.38 14.39
C ALA A 98 5.27 12.21 13.85
N ARG A 99 5.09 12.29 12.53
CA ARG A 99 4.20 13.26 11.90
C ARG A 99 2.88 12.69 11.40
N ILE A 100 2.85 11.44 10.94
CA ILE A 100 1.68 10.88 10.25
C ILE A 100 0.40 11.01 11.10
N ASN A 101 -0.67 11.50 10.48
CA ASN A 101 -1.99 11.53 11.10
C ASN A 101 -2.67 10.16 10.88
N LEU A 102 -2.76 9.36 11.94
CA LEU A 102 -3.30 7.99 11.87
C LEU A 102 -4.79 7.95 11.52
N VAL A 103 -5.58 8.92 11.98
CA VAL A 103 -7.01 9.00 11.59
C VAL A 103 -7.15 9.27 10.10
N ALA A 104 -6.34 10.18 9.57
CA ALA A 104 -6.32 10.44 8.14
C ALA A 104 -5.76 9.26 7.34
N LEU A 105 -4.78 8.52 7.89
CA LEU A 105 -4.23 7.32 7.27
C LEU A 105 -5.30 6.23 7.13
N GLN A 106 -6.05 5.96 8.19
CA GLN A 106 -7.16 5.00 8.15
C GLN A 106 -8.20 5.39 7.08
N ALA A 107 -8.58 6.67 7.02
CA ALA A 107 -9.52 7.16 6.01
C ALA A 107 -8.95 7.07 4.57
N TYR A 108 -7.65 7.33 4.40
CA TYR A 108 -6.97 7.18 3.11
C TYR A 108 -6.95 5.71 2.65
N MET A 109 -6.58 4.78 3.54
CA MET A 109 -6.62 3.35 3.25
C MET A 109 -8.02 2.91 2.82
N GLN A 110 -9.06 3.33 3.54
CA GLN A 110 -10.44 3.03 3.18
C GLN A 110 -10.83 3.58 1.79
N ALA A 111 -10.40 4.79 1.45
CA ALA A 111 -10.63 5.37 0.12
C ALA A 111 -9.94 4.56 -0.99
N VAL A 112 -8.70 4.12 -0.77
CA VAL A 112 -7.97 3.25 -1.71
C VAL A 112 -8.68 1.91 -1.88
N GLN A 113 -9.08 1.26 -0.79
CA GLN A 113 -9.81 -0.01 -0.81
C GLN A 113 -11.16 0.10 -1.54
N GLN A 114 -11.91 1.18 -1.30
CA GLN A 114 -13.16 1.45 -2.00
C GLN A 114 -12.93 1.62 -3.51
N ARG A 115 -11.87 2.32 -3.91
CA ARG A 115 -11.50 2.47 -5.31
C ARG A 115 -11.13 1.12 -5.94
N THR A 116 -10.30 0.31 -5.29
CA THR A 116 -9.95 -1.03 -5.75
C THR A 116 -11.23 -1.86 -5.97
N ARG A 117 -12.16 -1.89 -5.02
CA ARG A 117 -13.43 -2.63 -5.15
C ARG A 117 -14.30 -2.11 -6.30
N ALA A 118 -14.37 -0.79 -6.50
CA ALA A 118 -15.15 -0.18 -7.57
C ALA A 118 -14.62 -0.50 -8.96
N LEU A 119 -13.32 -0.70 -9.09
CA LEU A 119 -12.66 -1.03 -10.36
C LEU A 119 -12.80 -2.50 -10.76
N LEU A 120 -12.86 -3.41 -9.77
CA LEU A 120 -12.86 -4.87 -10.04
C LEU A 120 -13.94 -5.33 -11.03
N PRO A 121 -15.22 -4.88 -10.95
CA PRO A 121 -16.25 -5.30 -11.89
C PRO A 121 -16.05 -4.79 -13.33
N THR A 122 -15.20 -3.80 -13.52
CA THR A 122 -14.93 -3.20 -14.84
C THR A 122 -13.86 -3.95 -15.62
N TRP A 123 -13.18 -4.92 -15.02
CA TRP A 123 -12.06 -5.61 -15.65
C TRP A 123 -12.46 -6.95 -16.26
N HIS A 124 -12.09 -7.12 -17.51
CA HIS A 124 -12.20 -8.38 -18.22
C HIS A 124 -10.93 -9.20 -18.08
N GLU A 125 -11.04 -10.52 -17.99
CA GLU A 125 -9.90 -11.42 -17.78
C GLU A 125 -8.81 -11.25 -18.85
N GLU A 126 -9.20 -11.05 -20.10
CA GLU A 126 -8.26 -10.82 -21.21
C GLU A 126 -7.41 -9.55 -21.00
N ALA A 127 -8.04 -8.46 -20.53
CA ALA A 127 -7.32 -7.22 -20.23
C ALA A 127 -6.35 -7.37 -19.04
N LEU A 128 -6.70 -8.20 -18.07
CA LEU A 128 -5.86 -8.48 -16.91
C LEU A 128 -4.63 -9.33 -17.26
N GLN A 129 -4.65 -10.11 -18.34
CA GLN A 129 -3.48 -10.86 -18.81
C GLN A 129 -2.45 -9.98 -19.53
N GLN A 130 -2.83 -8.79 -19.97
CA GLN A 130 -1.93 -7.87 -20.66
C GLN A 130 -1.01 -7.16 -19.64
N ALA A 131 0.20 -6.84 -20.07
CA ALA A 131 1.10 -5.99 -19.30
C ALA A 131 0.63 -4.53 -19.37
N PRO A 132 0.85 -3.73 -18.28
CA PRO A 132 0.78 -2.29 -18.36
C PRO A 132 1.76 -1.74 -19.40
N ASN A 133 1.50 -0.55 -19.93
CA ASN A 133 2.44 0.13 -20.82
C ASN A 133 3.73 0.46 -20.04
N GLU A 134 4.87 0.00 -20.53
CA GLU A 134 6.17 0.16 -19.85
C GLU A 134 6.58 1.63 -19.68
N GLN A 135 6.35 2.44 -20.72
CA GLN A 135 6.65 3.87 -20.66
C GLN A 135 5.82 4.57 -19.58
N ARG A 136 4.52 4.22 -19.49
CA ARG A 136 3.63 4.74 -18.44
C ARG A 136 4.05 4.27 -17.06
N LEU A 137 4.48 3.03 -16.91
CA LEU A 137 4.98 2.48 -15.65
C LEU A 137 6.24 3.23 -15.18
N GLN A 138 7.18 3.49 -16.09
CA GLN A 138 8.37 4.28 -15.80
C GLN A 138 8.01 5.71 -15.39
N GLN A 139 7.10 6.37 -16.10
CA GLN A 139 6.60 7.70 -15.76
C GLN A 139 6.00 7.74 -14.36
N ILE A 140 5.11 6.81 -14.00
CA ILE A 140 4.48 6.74 -12.68
C ILE A 140 5.54 6.58 -11.59
N MET A 141 6.45 5.65 -11.78
CA MET A 141 7.43 5.32 -10.76
C MET A 141 8.47 6.42 -10.56
N LEU A 142 8.96 7.02 -11.63
CA LEU A 142 10.09 7.97 -11.60
C LEU A 142 9.60 9.41 -11.61
N ASP A 143 8.84 9.82 -12.63
CA ASP A 143 8.48 11.23 -12.84
C ASP A 143 7.38 11.69 -11.88
N GLU A 144 6.39 10.82 -11.61
CA GLU A 144 5.32 11.08 -10.65
C GLU A 144 5.74 10.75 -9.20
N GLY A 145 6.94 10.24 -9.00
CA GLY A 145 7.58 10.07 -7.70
C GLY A 145 6.97 8.98 -6.82
N VAL A 146 6.42 7.90 -7.40
CA VAL A 146 5.94 6.73 -6.62
C VAL A 146 7.11 5.93 -6.05
N ALA A 147 8.24 5.87 -6.75
CA ALA A 147 9.47 5.30 -6.19
C ALA A 147 10.27 6.37 -5.45
N HIS A 148 10.78 6.02 -4.28
CA HIS A 148 11.80 6.83 -3.61
C HIS A 148 13.08 6.87 -4.48
N SER A 149 13.87 7.94 -4.39
CA SER A 149 15.11 8.11 -5.17
C SER A 149 16.09 6.92 -5.03
N ASN A 150 16.15 6.33 -3.83
CA ASN A 150 16.97 5.14 -3.55
C ASN A 150 16.37 3.84 -4.11
N ALA A 151 15.12 3.85 -4.55
CA ALA A 151 14.38 2.68 -5.02
C ALA A 151 14.09 2.70 -6.53
N GLY A 152 14.61 3.66 -7.28
CA GLY A 152 14.34 3.80 -8.73
C GLY A 152 14.69 2.55 -9.56
N GLY A 153 15.63 1.73 -9.10
CA GLY A 153 15.98 0.46 -9.74
C GLY A 153 14.88 -0.60 -9.68
N PHE A 154 13.94 -0.52 -8.74
CA PHE A 154 12.84 -1.48 -8.61
C PHE A 154 11.84 -1.45 -9.77
N VAL A 155 11.79 -0.37 -10.55
CA VAL A 155 10.95 -0.29 -11.76
C VAL A 155 11.16 -1.50 -12.66
N ARG A 156 12.41 -1.93 -12.83
CA ARG A 156 12.75 -3.08 -13.69
C ARG A 156 12.11 -4.40 -13.25
N ASN A 157 11.80 -4.54 -11.96
CA ASN A 157 11.20 -5.76 -11.42
C ASN A 157 9.74 -5.92 -11.87
N TYR A 158 9.08 -4.84 -12.30
CA TYR A 158 7.67 -4.84 -12.70
C TYR A 158 7.47 -4.90 -14.22
N LEU A 159 8.55 -4.72 -14.99
CA LEU A 159 8.48 -4.80 -16.45
C LEU A 159 8.02 -6.19 -16.89
N GLY A 160 7.08 -6.23 -17.83
CA GLY A 160 6.50 -7.46 -18.36
C GLY A 160 5.53 -8.18 -17.41
N TRP A 161 5.23 -7.64 -16.22
CA TRP A 161 4.17 -8.21 -15.39
C TRP A 161 2.80 -7.96 -16.02
N SER A 162 1.92 -8.96 -15.97
CA SER A 162 0.52 -8.73 -16.33
C SER A 162 -0.19 -7.87 -15.28
N ARG A 163 -1.27 -7.20 -15.69
CA ARG A 163 -2.13 -6.45 -14.74
C ARG A 163 -2.68 -7.34 -13.64
N ALA A 164 -3.02 -8.59 -13.94
CA ALA A 164 -3.40 -9.57 -12.91
C ALA A 164 -2.30 -9.76 -11.89
N LYS A 165 -1.04 -9.95 -12.33
CA LYS A 165 0.09 -10.08 -11.41
C LYS A 165 0.29 -8.83 -10.57
N CYS A 166 0.16 -7.63 -11.17
CA CYS A 166 0.22 -6.37 -10.43
C CYS A 166 -0.89 -6.28 -9.37
N LEU A 167 -2.15 -6.58 -9.75
CA LEU A 167 -3.29 -6.59 -8.84
C LEU A 167 -3.06 -7.51 -7.64
N PHE A 168 -2.74 -8.77 -7.90
CA PHE A 168 -2.53 -9.75 -6.84
C PHE A 168 -1.32 -9.43 -5.98
N THR A 169 -0.27 -8.86 -6.55
CA THR A 169 0.92 -8.48 -5.78
C THR A 169 0.63 -7.28 -4.90
N PHE A 170 0.22 -6.15 -5.46
CA PHE A 170 0.14 -4.90 -4.72
C PHE A 170 -1.02 -4.83 -3.73
N ALA A 171 -2.15 -5.47 -4.04
CA ALA A 171 -3.32 -5.46 -3.16
C ALA A 171 -3.44 -6.69 -2.23
N LEU A 172 -2.73 -7.80 -2.51
CA LEU A 172 -2.82 -9.02 -1.71
C LEU A 172 -1.49 -9.48 -1.16
N THR A 173 -0.61 -10.03 -2.02
CA THR A 173 0.58 -10.76 -1.54
C THR A 173 1.50 -9.87 -0.72
N HIS A 174 1.74 -8.65 -1.19
CA HIS A 174 2.54 -7.65 -0.51
C HIS A 174 1.89 -7.22 0.82
N SER A 175 0.58 -7.00 0.83
CA SER A 175 -0.14 -6.63 2.05
C SER A 175 -0.11 -7.75 3.09
N TRP A 176 -0.28 -9.02 2.68
CA TRP A 176 -0.16 -10.17 3.58
C TRP A 176 1.24 -10.32 4.18
N GLN A 177 2.28 -10.02 3.41
CA GLN A 177 3.65 -9.99 3.93
C GLN A 177 3.78 -8.98 5.08
N HIS A 178 3.27 -7.76 4.88
CA HIS A 178 3.30 -6.72 5.91
C HIS A 178 2.35 -6.99 7.09
N VAL A 179 1.25 -7.71 6.90
CA VAL A 179 0.43 -8.21 8.03
C VAL A 179 1.26 -9.08 8.95
N GLY A 180 2.00 -10.06 8.42
CA GLY A 180 2.89 -10.90 9.25
C GLY A 180 4.01 -10.10 9.95
N GLU A 181 4.55 -9.09 9.29
CA GLU A 181 5.49 -8.16 9.93
C GLU A 181 4.84 -7.38 11.08
N MET A 182 3.63 -6.84 10.87
CA MET A 182 2.91 -6.08 11.90
C MET A 182 2.46 -6.95 13.08
N GLU A 183 2.05 -8.20 12.86
CA GLU A 183 1.76 -9.17 13.94
C GLU A 183 3.01 -9.41 14.80
N THR A 184 4.17 -9.57 14.16
CA THR A 184 5.44 -9.72 14.87
C THR A 184 5.78 -8.46 15.68
N LEU A 185 5.60 -7.27 15.08
CA LEU A 185 5.83 -5.99 15.77
C LEU A 185 4.89 -5.81 16.96
N ALA A 186 3.62 -6.14 16.82
CA ALA A 186 2.63 -6.08 17.89
C ALA A 186 3.02 -7.00 19.06
N SER A 187 3.43 -8.24 18.77
CA SER A 187 3.93 -9.17 19.81
C SER A 187 5.16 -8.62 20.53
N LEU A 188 6.11 -8.01 19.82
CA LEU A 188 7.29 -7.36 20.41
C LEU A 188 6.93 -6.16 21.28
N LEU A 189 5.81 -5.49 21.01
CA LEU A 189 5.27 -4.37 21.78
C LEU A 189 4.34 -4.83 22.93
N GLY A 190 4.18 -6.15 23.13
CA GLY A 190 3.36 -6.72 24.20
C GLY A 190 1.86 -6.70 23.89
N ILE A 191 1.46 -6.61 22.62
CA ILE A 191 0.07 -6.64 22.19
C ILE A 191 -0.26 -8.08 21.76
N GLU A 192 -1.33 -8.63 22.33
CA GLU A 192 -1.89 -9.93 21.94
C GLU A 192 -3.14 -9.69 21.06
N PHE A 193 -3.26 -10.46 19.97
CA PHE A 193 -4.42 -10.45 19.04
C PHE A 193 -5.28 -11.68 19.27
#